data_8298471baeb206b0b465cbb0a0f5e929
#
_entry.id   8298471baeb206b0b465cbb0a0f5e929
#
_cell.length_a   1.000
_cell.length_b   1.000
_cell.length_c   1.000
_cell.angle_alpha   90.00
_cell.angle_beta   90.00
_cell.angle_gamma   90.00
#
_symmetry.space_group_name_H-M   'P 1'
#
loop_
_entity.id
_entity.type
_entity.pdbx_description
1 polymer ?
#
loop_
_entity_poly.entity_id
_entity_poly.type
_entity_poly.pdbx_seq_one_letter_code
_entity_poly.pdbx_strand_id
1 'polypeptide(L)'
;NSYNGFVPSVEGLDGGMHTWAPTHMTYGNNNRSSMIRLPQNRFCIEDRASDLTQNPYLTFSLLSAAATKGITKKMTPPEATNKSLYDITEEEGRNIKTLPRNLLEAIDAFRSDSLTKEVFSESMLNNFIGYKYDEWRRYHTTTTDWEIKEYLKLF
;
A
#
# COMPACT_ATOMS: atom_id res chain seq x y z
N ASN A 1 -3.46 -2.14 3.69
CA ASN A 1 -3.14 -0.97 2.90
C ASN A 1 -3.28 0.27 3.75
N SER A 2 -2.30 1.15 3.70
CA SER A 2 -2.27 2.39 4.45
C SER A 2 -3.33 3.37 3.95
N TYR A 3 -4.02 4.07 4.85
CA TYR A 3 -4.84 5.23 4.48
C TYR A 3 -3.99 6.30 3.76
N ASN A 4 -2.70 6.39 4.06
CA ASN A 4 -1.77 7.25 3.34
C ASN A 4 -1.52 6.79 1.90
N GLY A 5 -1.69 5.50 1.59
CA GLY A 5 -1.60 4.96 0.24
C GLY A 5 -2.83 5.22 -0.63
N PHE A 6 -3.94 5.67 -0.04
CA PHE A 6 -5.13 6.02 -0.79
C PHE A 6 -5.09 7.42 -1.39
N VAL A 7 -4.29 8.28 -0.80
CA VAL A 7 -4.08 9.61 -1.36
C VAL A 7 -2.85 9.49 -2.23
N PRO A 8 -2.99 9.33 -3.55
CA PRO A 8 -1.87 9.59 -4.42
C PRO A 8 -1.36 10.97 -4.00
N SER A 9 -0.06 11.14 -3.94
CA SER A 9 0.49 12.47 -3.85
C SER A 9 0.12 13.20 -5.13
N VAL A 10 -1.13 13.58 -5.20
CA VAL A 10 -1.58 14.54 -6.16
C VAL A 10 -0.88 15.82 -5.76
N GLU A 11 -0.38 16.55 -6.72
CA GLU A 11 -0.07 17.95 -6.55
C GLU A 11 -1.18 18.56 -5.71
N GLY A 12 -0.83 18.97 -4.52
CA GLY A 12 -1.79 19.14 -3.48
C GLY A 12 -2.86 20.11 -3.85
N LEU A 13 -4.04 19.77 -3.48
CA LEU A 13 -5.13 20.71 -3.26
C LEU A 13 -4.71 21.92 -2.36
N ASP A 14 -3.53 21.88 -1.78
CA ASP A 14 -2.94 22.82 -0.83
C ASP A 14 -1.57 23.39 -1.23
N GLY A 15 -1.27 23.42 -2.53
CA GLY A 15 -0.08 24.12 -3.04
C GLY A 15 1.21 23.32 -3.10
N GLY A 16 1.13 22.02 -3.36
CA GLY A 16 2.29 21.21 -3.75
C GLY A 16 2.93 20.39 -2.63
N MET A 17 2.22 20.10 -1.56
CA MET A 17 2.72 19.21 -0.52
C MET A 17 2.54 17.75 -0.95
N HIS A 18 3.63 17.10 -1.36
CA HIS A 18 3.65 15.66 -1.58
C HIS A 18 3.42 14.93 -0.26
N THR A 19 2.46 14.01 -0.23
CA THR A 19 2.17 13.21 0.97
C THR A 19 3.27 12.22 1.32
N TRP A 20 4.26 12.03 0.44
CA TRP A 20 5.35 11.07 0.55
C TRP A 20 4.90 9.61 0.69
N ALA A 21 3.63 9.34 0.45
CA ALA A 21 3.10 7.98 0.45
C ALA A 21 3.41 7.29 -0.90
N PRO A 22 3.88 6.03 -0.88
CA PRO A 22 4.12 5.29 -2.11
C PRO A 22 2.79 4.86 -2.73
N THR A 23 2.67 4.98 -4.04
CA THR A 23 1.52 4.54 -4.82
C THR A 23 1.80 3.36 -5.74
N HIS A 24 3.08 3.04 -5.95
CA HIS A 24 3.54 2.02 -6.88
C HIS A 24 4.38 0.94 -6.18
N MET A 25 4.29 -0.30 -6.67
CA MET A 25 5.07 -1.44 -6.19
C MET A 25 6.49 -1.39 -6.73
N THR A 26 7.32 -0.53 -6.16
CA THR A 26 8.69 -0.29 -6.58
C THR A 26 9.66 -0.36 -5.41
N TYR A 27 10.96 -0.48 -5.71
CA TYR A 27 11.99 -0.20 -4.75
C TYR A 27 13.04 0.75 -5.35
N GLY A 28 13.76 1.47 -4.50
CA GLY A 28 14.78 2.39 -4.99
C GLY A 28 15.80 2.79 -3.93
N ASN A 29 17.01 3.11 -4.42
CA ASN A 29 18.11 3.59 -3.58
C ASN A 29 17.78 5.01 -3.09
N ASN A 30 17.61 5.14 -1.78
CA ASN A 30 17.26 6.40 -1.12
C ASN A 30 16.00 7.11 -1.68
N ASN A 31 15.18 6.41 -2.45
CA ASN A 31 13.99 6.96 -3.10
C ASN A 31 12.78 6.90 -2.17
N ARG A 32 12.29 8.06 -1.74
CA ARG A 32 11.14 8.18 -0.82
C ARG A 32 9.79 8.01 -1.52
N SER A 33 9.73 8.04 -2.84
CA SER A 33 8.50 7.77 -3.59
C SER A 33 8.28 6.26 -3.82
N SER A 34 9.30 5.42 -3.61
CA SER A 34 9.19 3.96 -3.76
C SER A 34 8.54 3.31 -2.54
N MET A 35 7.85 2.19 -2.77
CA MET A 35 7.26 1.35 -1.73
C MET A 35 8.34 0.81 -0.78
N ILE A 36 9.42 0.30 -1.34
CA ILE A 36 10.59 -0.17 -0.59
C ILE A 36 11.75 0.81 -0.84
N ARG A 37 12.26 1.38 0.23
CA ARG A 37 13.42 2.26 0.18
C ARG A 37 14.65 1.56 0.77
N LEU A 38 15.78 1.70 0.09
CA LEU A 38 17.08 1.29 0.59
C LEU A 38 17.85 2.54 1.04
N PRO A 39 17.90 2.88 2.34
CA PRO A 39 18.60 4.06 2.84
C PRO A 39 20.11 3.94 2.63
N GLN A 40 20.76 5.05 2.26
CA GLN A 40 22.22 5.05 2.07
C GLN A 40 23.01 5.12 3.38
N ASN A 41 22.40 5.70 4.42
CA ASN A 41 23.09 5.97 5.70
C ASN A 41 22.96 4.87 6.75
N ARG A 42 22.27 3.77 6.42
CA ARG A 42 22.08 2.62 7.31
C ARG A 42 21.78 1.36 6.51
N PHE A 43 22.23 0.23 7.03
CA PHE A 43 21.96 -1.09 6.42
C PHE A 43 20.58 -1.60 6.86
N CYS A 44 19.56 -1.23 6.13
CA CYS A 44 18.18 -1.70 6.35
C CYS A 44 17.34 -1.59 5.08
N ILE A 45 16.18 -2.22 5.14
CA ILE A 45 15.08 -2.05 4.19
C ILE A 45 13.99 -1.26 4.90
N GLU A 46 13.51 -0.20 4.28
CA GLU A 46 12.41 0.61 4.80
C GLU A 46 11.14 0.31 3.98
N ASP A 47 10.20 -0.40 4.61
CA ASP A 47 8.85 -0.54 4.06
C ASP A 47 8.06 0.74 4.31
N ARG A 48 7.58 1.36 3.25
CA ARG A 48 6.86 2.63 3.27
C ARG A 48 5.37 2.49 2.98
N ALA A 49 4.91 1.26 2.65
CA ALA A 49 3.50 0.98 2.38
C ALA A 49 2.71 0.65 3.66
N SER A 50 3.41 0.37 4.74
CA SER A 50 2.79 -0.02 6.02
C SER A 50 2.14 1.17 6.72
N ASP A 51 0.95 0.95 7.29
CA ASP A 51 0.18 1.94 8.04
C ASP A 51 0.54 1.92 9.52
N LEU A 52 0.45 3.06 10.20
CA LEU A 52 0.64 3.16 11.65
C LEU A 52 -0.46 2.41 12.45
N THR A 53 -1.64 2.22 11.87
CA THR A 53 -2.75 1.49 12.50
C THR A 53 -2.70 -0.02 12.25
N GLN A 54 -1.71 -0.50 11.51
CA GLN A 54 -1.53 -1.92 11.23
C GLN A 54 -1.25 -2.74 12.51
N ASN A 55 -1.57 -4.02 12.46
CA ASN A 55 -1.09 -4.95 13.46
C ASN A 55 0.38 -5.33 13.15
N PRO A 56 1.35 -4.91 13.99
CA PRO A 56 2.77 -5.12 13.70
C PRO A 56 3.14 -6.60 13.65
N TYR A 57 2.50 -7.45 14.42
CA TYR A 57 2.79 -8.89 14.41
C TYR A 57 2.44 -9.53 13.06
N LEU A 58 1.29 -9.17 12.49
CA LEU A 58 0.88 -9.67 11.17
C LEU A 58 1.80 -9.13 10.06
N THR A 59 2.13 -7.86 10.14
CA THR A 59 3.02 -7.23 9.15
C THR A 59 4.41 -7.82 9.19
N PHE A 60 5.02 -7.93 10.37
CA PHE A 60 6.35 -8.52 10.50
C PHE A 60 6.38 -10.01 10.09
N SER A 61 5.32 -10.76 10.36
CA SER A 61 5.21 -12.14 9.89
C SER A 61 5.27 -12.23 8.37
N LEU A 62 4.52 -11.38 7.67
CA LEU A 62 4.52 -11.35 6.20
C LEU A 62 5.84 -10.82 5.62
N LEU A 63 6.40 -9.75 6.18
CA LEU A 63 7.68 -9.20 5.74
C LEU A 63 8.82 -10.21 5.91
N SER A 64 8.86 -10.90 7.06
CA SER A 64 9.87 -11.96 7.32
C SER A 64 9.71 -13.13 6.37
N ALA A 65 8.48 -13.56 6.12
CA ALA A 65 8.21 -14.65 5.17
C ALA A 65 8.56 -14.25 3.73
N ALA A 66 8.24 -13.02 3.32
CA ALA A 66 8.59 -12.50 2.00
C ALA A 66 10.12 -12.44 1.82
N ALA A 67 10.84 -11.90 2.80
CA ALA A 67 12.30 -11.86 2.78
C ALA A 67 12.93 -13.26 2.71
N THR A 68 12.47 -14.18 3.55
CA THR A 68 12.93 -15.57 3.57
C THR A 68 12.66 -16.25 2.22
N LYS A 69 11.47 -16.07 1.66
CA LYS A 69 11.10 -16.62 0.35
C LYS A 69 11.99 -16.06 -0.76
N GLY A 70 12.26 -14.75 -0.75
CA GLY A 70 13.14 -14.08 -1.70
C GLY A 70 14.56 -14.67 -1.69
N ILE A 71 15.14 -14.84 -0.50
CA ILE A 71 16.48 -15.40 -0.31
C ILE A 71 16.51 -16.88 -0.72
N THR A 72 15.57 -17.67 -0.20
CA THR A 72 15.55 -19.13 -0.44
C THR A 72 15.31 -19.49 -1.90
N LYS A 73 14.43 -18.73 -2.57
CA LYS A 73 14.13 -18.90 -3.99
C LYS A 73 15.12 -18.19 -4.91
N LYS A 74 16.10 -17.47 -4.35
CA LYS A 74 17.07 -16.65 -5.11
C LYS A 74 16.37 -15.72 -6.10
N MET A 75 15.29 -15.06 -5.65
CA MET A 75 14.50 -14.20 -6.50
C MET A 75 15.30 -12.96 -6.89
N THR A 76 15.27 -12.61 -8.16
CA THR A 76 15.86 -11.37 -8.65
C THR A 76 14.80 -10.26 -8.55
N PRO A 77 15.08 -9.15 -7.85
CA PRO A 77 14.17 -8.03 -7.82
C PRO A 77 14.06 -7.38 -9.22
N PRO A 78 12.98 -6.64 -9.50
CA PRO A 78 12.89 -5.84 -10.71
C PRO A 78 13.99 -4.77 -10.74
N GLU A 79 14.04 -3.94 -11.76
CA GLU A 79 14.97 -2.81 -11.81
C GLU A 79 14.63 -1.76 -10.74
N ALA A 80 15.68 -1.20 -10.12
CA ALA A 80 15.50 -0.19 -9.08
C ALA A 80 15.00 1.13 -9.68
N THR A 81 13.97 1.69 -9.08
CA THR A 81 13.42 2.99 -9.48
C THR A 81 14.12 4.12 -8.74
N ASN A 82 15.04 4.80 -9.42
CA ASN A 82 15.80 5.92 -8.83
C ASN A 82 15.22 7.30 -9.17
N LYS A 83 14.26 7.36 -10.11
CA LYS A 83 13.50 8.58 -10.45
C LYS A 83 12.38 8.78 -9.42
N SER A 84 12.05 10.02 -9.12
CA SER A 84 10.86 10.33 -8.32
C SER A 84 9.60 9.85 -9.05
N LEU A 85 8.78 9.06 -8.36
CA LEU A 85 7.52 8.56 -8.92
C LEU A 85 6.41 9.64 -8.95
N TYR A 86 6.66 10.79 -8.34
CA TYR A 86 5.75 11.94 -8.43
C TYR A 86 5.92 12.69 -9.75
N ASP A 87 7.09 12.54 -10.39
CA ASP A 87 7.46 13.25 -11.62
C ASP A 87 7.41 12.33 -12.86
N ILE A 88 6.84 11.11 -12.74
CA ILE A 88 6.71 10.19 -13.88
C ILE A 88 5.53 10.62 -14.77
N THR A 89 5.71 10.44 -16.06
CA THR A 89 4.62 10.61 -17.03
C THR A 89 3.60 9.45 -16.93
N GLU A 90 2.39 9.66 -17.44
CA GLU A 90 1.39 8.59 -17.52
C GLU A 90 1.90 7.38 -18.29
N GLU A 91 2.69 7.59 -19.34
CA GLU A 91 3.26 6.51 -20.16
C GLU A 91 4.26 5.67 -19.36
N GLU A 92 5.14 6.31 -18.61
CA GLU A 92 6.10 5.64 -17.72
C GLU A 92 5.36 4.88 -16.61
N GLY A 93 4.30 5.46 -16.05
CA GLY A 93 3.50 4.88 -14.97
C GLY A 93 2.67 3.66 -15.40
N ARG A 94 2.26 3.55 -16.67
CA ARG A 94 1.43 2.43 -17.16
C ARG A 94 2.05 1.06 -16.98
N ASN A 95 3.37 0.98 -17.01
CA ASN A 95 4.11 -0.28 -16.87
C ASN A 95 4.48 -0.60 -15.42
N ILE A 96 4.20 0.29 -14.48
CA ILE A 96 4.53 0.10 -13.07
C ILE A 96 3.28 -0.31 -12.32
N LYS A 97 3.32 -1.47 -11.68
CA LYS A 97 2.20 -1.98 -10.90
C LYS A 97 1.90 -1.06 -9.72
N THR A 98 0.64 -0.66 -9.58
CA THR A 98 0.19 0.20 -8.47
C THR A 98 -0.17 -0.62 -7.23
N LEU A 99 -0.05 0.00 -6.07
CA LEU A 99 -0.63 -0.49 -4.83
C LEU A 99 -2.17 -0.43 -4.92
N PRO A 100 -2.89 -1.25 -4.14
CA PRO A 100 -4.35 -1.15 -4.04
C PRO A 100 -4.78 0.27 -3.69
N ARG A 101 -5.82 0.76 -4.34
CA ARG A 101 -6.30 2.15 -4.19
C ARG A 101 -7.31 2.34 -3.07
N ASN A 102 -7.89 1.25 -2.59
CA ASN A 102 -8.89 1.26 -1.53
C ASN A 102 -8.81 -0.04 -0.72
N LEU A 103 -9.52 -0.08 0.39
CA LEU A 103 -9.50 -1.23 1.29
C LEU A 103 -10.03 -2.50 0.63
N LEU A 104 -11.03 -2.41 -0.25
CA LEU A 104 -11.57 -3.59 -0.94
C LEU A 104 -10.53 -4.23 -1.86
N GLU A 105 -9.88 -3.42 -2.70
CA GLU A 105 -8.78 -3.90 -3.54
C GLU A 105 -7.64 -4.52 -2.72
N ALA A 106 -7.33 -3.93 -1.55
CA ALA A 106 -6.33 -4.48 -0.63
C ALA A 106 -6.76 -5.82 -0.03
N ILE A 107 -8.04 -5.98 0.32
CA ILE A 107 -8.61 -7.24 0.81
C ILE A 107 -8.51 -8.31 -0.28
N ASP A 108 -8.85 -7.99 -1.52
CA ASP A 108 -8.81 -8.93 -2.64
C ASP A 108 -7.37 -9.34 -2.98
N ALA A 109 -6.43 -8.39 -2.97
CA ALA A 109 -5.01 -8.68 -3.12
C ALA A 109 -4.50 -9.60 -1.99
N PHE A 110 -4.84 -9.30 -0.74
CA PHE A 110 -4.46 -10.11 0.42
C PHE A 110 -5.04 -11.54 0.35
N ARG A 111 -6.30 -11.68 -0.05
CA ARG A 111 -6.98 -12.97 -0.20
C ARG A 111 -6.36 -13.83 -1.29
N SER A 112 -5.97 -13.22 -2.39
CA SER A 112 -5.44 -13.92 -3.57
C SER A 112 -3.96 -14.29 -3.47
N ASP A 113 -3.20 -13.62 -2.61
CA ASP A 113 -1.76 -13.83 -2.47
C ASP A 113 -1.43 -15.21 -1.87
N SER A 114 -0.47 -15.89 -2.48
CA SER A 114 -0.02 -17.21 -1.99
C SER A 114 0.73 -17.13 -0.67
N LEU A 115 1.47 -16.04 -0.43
CA LEU A 115 2.27 -15.88 0.78
C LEU A 115 1.38 -15.74 2.03
N THR A 116 0.24 -15.07 1.92
CA THR A 116 -0.72 -14.96 3.03
C THR A 116 -1.23 -16.33 3.46
N LYS A 117 -1.48 -17.22 2.49
CA LYS A 117 -1.93 -18.60 2.72
C LYS A 117 -0.83 -19.51 3.27
N GLU A 118 0.43 -19.20 2.99
CA GLU A 118 1.59 -19.92 3.54
C GLU A 118 1.84 -19.50 5.01
N VAL A 119 1.57 -18.25 5.37
CA VAL A 119 1.88 -17.67 6.68
C VAL A 119 0.75 -17.85 7.69
N PHE A 120 -0.49 -17.70 7.25
CA PHE A 120 -1.65 -17.73 8.13
C PHE A 120 -2.48 -18.99 7.95
N SER A 121 -3.04 -19.51 9.04
CA SER A 121 -4.05 -20.56 8.96
C SER A 121 -5.29 -20.04 8.20
N GLU A 122 -6.01 -20.95 7.56
CA GLU A 122 -7.24 -20.63 6.84
C GLU A 122 -8.27 -19.91 7.73
N SER A 123 -8.41 -20.37 8.97
CA SER A 123 -9.32 -19.73 9.95
C SER A 123 -8.92 -18.28 10.24
N MET A 124 -7.63 -18.03 10.47
CA MET A 124 -7.13 -16.70 10.74
C MET A 124 -7.28 -15.79 9.53
N LEU A 125 -6.97 -16.31 8.33
CA LEU A 125 -7.12 -15.58 7.07
C LEU A 125 -8.57 -15.15 6.85
N ASN A 126 -9.51 -16.09 6.99
CA ASN A 126 -10.94 -15.83 6.79
C ASN A 126 -11.49 -14.84 7.84
N ASN A 127 -11.08 -14.95 9.08
CA ASN A 127 -11.49 -14.03 10.15
C ASN A 127 -10.96 -12.62 9.90
N PHE A 128 -9.70 -12.48 9.51
CA PHE A 128 -9.11 -11.18 9.21
C PHE A 128 -9.76 -10.52 8.00
N ILE A 129 -9.98 -11.28 6.93
CA ILE A 129 -10.69 -10.82 5.73
C ILE A 129 -12.11 -10.39 6.07
N GLY A 130 -12.84 -11.18 6.83
CA GLY A 130 -14.21 -10.86 7.28
C GLY A 130 -14.27 -9.57 8.08
N TYR A 131 -13.33 -9.39 9.02
CA TYR A 131 -13.20 -8.18 9.82
C TYR A 131 -12.93 -6.93 8.95
N LYS A 132 -12.00 -7.03 8.00
CA LYS A 132 -11.67 -5.91 7.10
C LYS A 132 -12.77 -5.61 6.09
N TYR A 133 -13.48 -6.64 5.65
CA TYR A 133 -14.64 -6.45 4.78
C TYR A 133 -15.80 -5.75 5.52
N ASP A 134 -16.04 -6.08 6.80
CA ASP A 134 -17.02 -5.36 7.62
C ASP A 134 -16.63 -3.89 7.83
N GLU A 135 -15.34 -3.60 8.04
CA GLU A 135 -14.82 -2.23 8.12
C GLU A 135 -15.10 -1.45 6.82
N TRP A 136 -14.81 -2.07 5.68
CA TRP A 136 -15.12 -1.51 4.36
C TRP A 136 -16.61 -1.22 4.19
N ARG A 137 -17.45 -2.19 4.51
CA ARG A 137 -18.91 -2.06 4.41
C ARG A 137 -19.44 -0.93 5.29
N ARG A 138 -19.04 -0.86 6.55
CA ARG A 138 -19.45 0.20 7.48
C ARG A 138 -19.08 1.59 6.98
N TYR A 139 -17.87 1.75 6.46
CA TYR A 139 -17.43 3.02 5.89
C TYR A 139 -18.29 3.41 4.69
N HIS A 140 -18.53 2.51 3.74
CA HIS A 140 -19.28 2.80 2.53
C HIS A 140 -20.79 2.95 2.71
N THR A 141 -21.32 2.52 3.82
CA THR A 141 -22.75 2.72 4.15
C THR A 141 -22.99 3.93 5.04
N THR A 142 -21.93 4.66 5.39
CA THR A 142 -22.02 5.85 6.22
C THR A 142 -22.02 7.09 5.33
N THR A 143 -23.05 7.94 5.46
CA THR A 143 -23.06 9.26 4.80
C THR A 143 -21.99 10.15 5.44
N THR A 144 -21.10 10.67 4.63
CA THR A 144 -19.98 11.50 5.09
C THR A 144 -20.36 12.96 5.19
N ASP A 145 -19.68 13.73 6.04
CA ASP A 145 -19.84 15.19 6.12
C ASP A 145 -19.56 15.87 4.78
N TRP A 146 -18.70 15.29 3.96
CA TRP A 146 -18.41 15.80 2.62
C TRP A 146 -19.63 15.65 1.71
N GLU A 147 -20.27 14.48 1.68
CA GLU A 147 -21.50 14.26 0.91
C GLU A 147 -22.63 15.18 1.33
N ILE A 148 -22.78 15.37 2.64
CA ILE A 148 -23.77 16.30 3.19
C ILE A 148 -23.49 17.72 2.69
N LYS A 149 -22.26 18.19 2.79
CA LYS A 149 -21.87 19.54 2.36
C LYS A 149 -21.99 19.76 0.85
N GLU A 150 -21.70 18.72 0.07
CA GLU A 150 -21.70 18.80 -1.39
C GLU A 150 -23.12 18.71 -1.94
N TYR A 151 -23.88 17.71 -1.51
CA TYR A 151 -25.17 17.41 -2.13
C TYR A 151 -26.36 18.11 -1.50
N LEU A 152 -26.35 18.43 -0.21
CA LEU A 152 -27.49 19.09 0.45
C LEU A 152 -27.78 20.50 -0.11
N LYS A 153 -26.83 21.13 -0.76
CA LYS A 153 -26.98 22.44 -1.39
C LYS A 153 -27.64 22.39 -2.77
N LEU A 154 -27.80 21.20 -3.32
CA LEU A 154 -28.38 21.01 -4.65
C LEU A 154 -29.90 20.84 -4.62
N PHE A 155 -30.47 20.72 -3.42
CA PHE A 155 -31.89 20.60 -3.13
C PHE A 155 -32.36 21.71 -2.20
#